data_fd27ddea54dc93936193d01b676fb427
#
_entry.id   fd27ddea54dc93936193d01b676fb427
#
_cell.length_a   1.000
_cell.length_b   1.000
_cell.length_c   1.000
_cell.angle_alpha   90.00
_cell.angle_beta   90.00
_cell.angle_gamma   90.00
#
_symmetry.space_group_name_H-M   'P 1'
#
loop_
_entity.id
_entity.type
_entity.pdbx_description
1 polymer ?
#
loop_
_entity_poly.entity_id
_entity_poly.type
_entity_poly.pdbx_seq_one_letter_code
_entity_poly.pdbx_strand_id
1 'polypeptide(L)'
;MDQRVFLARLAGTSVFDPNGDRVGRVRDAVISRPSSNKSPRVRGLVVELPPKRKIFIPLSRIIEISAEQVVSTGVLNMRRLQLHSDEILGLAYLRNTTIAIQNNPIKQKIVDLAMGYDTKSKEWSITSVFVKGINSNFMRRTDNTLVPWSEVKFGDKLNSSTEAENIALQISQMRAADAAKHLLTLNTELRWSVSQDLDDETLAGVIEELPEDDRVALIGRLEETRAVDVLEEMDPDDAADLLSELPPETAATYLELMEPGDAEDLRRLLTYGDYTAGGMMSSDPVVLAPDATVAQALAAVREEEISPAMASQVFVVRPPTDTPTGRFLGVAHIQRLLRETPSTAISAVLDTDLAPVCPGATLSEVTRLFATYNLVALPVTDDAGRLVGAITADDLIDHMLPENWRELKEGANG
;
A
#
# COMPACT_ATOMS: atom_id res chain seq x y z
N MET A 1 27.98 -13.97 -24.35
CA MET A 1 28.28 -13.18 -23.14
C MET A 1 27.10 -13.36 -22.20
N ASP A 2 27.33 -13.94 -21.04
CA ASP A 2 26.27 -14.05 -20.01
C ASP A 2 25.90 -12.65 -19.55
N GLN A 3 24.75 -12.17 -19.95
CA GLN A 3 24.24 -10.86 -19.54
C GLN A 3 23.84 -10.97 -18.07
N ARG A 4 24.68 -10.47 -17.17
CA ARG A 4 24.36 -10.38 -15.73
C ARG A 4 23.71 -9.04 -15.43
N VAL A 5 22.58 -9.08 -14.77
CA VAL A 5 21.83 -7.90 -14.34
C VAL A 5 21.73 -7.92 -12.82
N PHE A 6 22.11 -6.82 -12.18
CA PHE A 6 22.03 -6.64 -10.73
C PHE A 6 20.68 -6.02 -10.36
N LEU A 7 19.95 -6.64 -9.45
CA LEU A 7 18.58 -6.23 -9.11
C LEU A 7 18.53 -4.86 -8.41
N ALA A 8 19.46 -4.56 -7.49
CA ALA A 8 19.48 -3.25 -6.83
C ALA A 8 19.79 -2.12 -7.82
N ARG A 9 20.58 -2.42 -8.88
CA ARG A 9 20.82 -1.45 -9.96
C ARG A 9 19.63 -1.32 -10.90
N LEU A 10 18.86 -2.40 -11.08
CA LEU A 10 17.65 -2.41 -11.90
C LEU A 10 16.50 -1.70 -11.18
N ALA A 11 16.48 -1.72 -9.85
CA ALA A 11 15.49 -0.99 -9.06
C ALA A 11 15.60 0.52 -9.31
N GLY A 12 14.47 1.16 -9.62
CA GLY A 12 14.39 2.56 -10.03
C GLY A 12 14.47 2.79 -11.56
N THR A 13 14.87 1.77 -12.34
CA THR A 13 14.94 1.87 -13.80
C THR A 13 13.54 2.01 -14.40
N SER A 14 13.40 2.93 -15.38
CA SER A 14 12.13 3.16 -16.06
C SER A 14 11.73 1.96 -16.95
N VAL A 15 10.44 1.65 -16.94
CA VAL A 15 9.83 0.63 -17.79
C VAL A 15 9.04 1.33 -18.89
N PHE A 16 9.24 0.88 -20.13
CA PHE A 16 8.58 1.41 -21.31
C PHE A 16 7.73 0.34 -21.98
N ASP A 17 6.64 0.74 -22.56
CA ASP A 17 5.82 -0.08 -23.43
C ASP A 17 6.43 -0.16 -24.86
N PRO A 18 5.85 -0.98 -25.79
CA PRO A 18 6.35 -1.06 -27.16
C PRO A 18 6.23 0.25 -27.97
N ASN A 19 5.42 1.19 -27.54
CA ASN A 19 5.24 2.48 -28.21
C ASN A 19 6.25 3.52 -27.72
N GLY A 20 7.01 3.19 -26.67
CA GLY A 20 7.96 4.09 -26.04
C GLY A 20 7.35 4.94 -24.91
N ASP A 21 6.11 4.68 -24.53
CA ASP A 21 5.48 5.35 -23.40
C ASP A 21 6.00 4.76 -22.09
N ARG A 22 6.26 5.65 -21.13
CA ARG A 22 6.74 5.24 -19.82
C ARG A 22 5.59 4.67 -19.00
N VAL A 23 5.73 3.41 -18.60
CA VAL A 23 4.74 2.68 -17.79
C VAL A 23 4.94 2.94 -16.30
N GLY A 24 6.19 2.83 -15.81
CA GLY A 24 6.50 2.93 -14.40
C GLY A 24 7.99 2.75 -14.12
N ARG A 25 8.33 2.30 -12.91
CA ARG A 25 9.70 2.00 -12.50
C ARG A 25 9.79 0.62 -11.88
N VAL A 26 10.88 -0.09 -12.14
CA VAL A 26 11.17 -1.36 -11.47
C VAL A 26 11.42 -1.11 -9.99
N ARG A 27 10.81 -1.91 -9.12
CA ARG A 27 11.05 -1.89 -7.66
C ARG A 27 11.77 -3.14 -7.17
N ASP A 28 11.36 -4.32 -7.65
CA ASP A 28 11.94 -5.59 -7.24
C ASP A 28 11.77 -6.64 -8.35
N ALA A 29 12.18 -7.87 -8.08
CA ALA A 29 11.91 -9.03 -8.92
C ALA A 29 11.23 -10.13 -8.09
N VAL A 30 10.20 -10.76 -8.66
CA VAL A 30 9.60 -11.96 -8.09
C VAL A 30 10.50 -13.15 -8.42
N ILE A 31 10.97 -13.85 -7.39
CA ILE A 31 11.80 -15.03 -7.50
C ILE A 31 11.16 -16.21 -6.78
N SER A 32 11.48 -17.44 -7.23
CA SER A 32 11.11 -18.63 -6.46
C SER A 32 11.83 -18.66 -5.10
N ARG A 33 11.20 -19.18 -4.07
CA ARG A 33 11.86 -19.30 -2.76
C ARG A 33 13.20 -20.01 -2.88
N PRO A 34 14.23 -19.50 -2.21
CA PRO A 34 15.55 -20.15 -2.18
C PRO A 34 15.45 -21.55 -1.61
N SER A 35 16.11 -22.50 -2.25
CA SER A 35 16.33 -23.84 -1.70
C SER A 35 17.81 -24.17 -1.73
N SER A 36 18.26 -25.02 -0.82
CA SER A 36 19.68 -25.31 -0.60
C SER A 36 20.47 -25.85 -1.81
N ASN A 37 19.77 -26.26 -2.89
CA ASN A 37 20.44 -26.89 -4.05
C ASN A 37 20.07 -26.31 -5.42
N LYS A 38 19.21 -25.29 -5.50
CA LYS A 38 18.81 -24.71 -6.80
C LYS A 38 18.86 -23.18 -6.74
N SER A 39 19.41 -22.59 -7.79
CA SER A 39 19.30 -21.16 -8.00
C SER A 39 17.82 -20.74 -8.14
N PRO A 40 17.36 -19.73 -7.39
CA PRO A 40 15.98 -19.23 -7.51
C PRO A 40 15.69 -18.78 -8.94
N ARG A 41 14.55 -19.19 -9.47
CA ARG A 41 14.08 -18.72 -10.78
C ARG A 41 13.50 -17.33 -10.64
N VAL A 42 13.82 -16.45 -11.57
CA VAL A 42 13.19 -15.14 -11.66
C VAL A 42 11.93 -15.27 -12.50
N ARG A 43 10.77 -14.99 -11.93
CA ARG A 43 9.46 -15.10 -12.58
C ARG A 43 9.11 -13.86 -13.38
N GLY A 44 9.39 -12.68 -12.80
CA GLY A 44 9.08 -11.40 -13.40
C GLY A 44 9.63 -10.24 -12.59
N LEU A 45 9.29 -9.04 -13.02
CA LEU A 45 9.64 -7.79 -12.33
C LEU A 45 8.41 -7.20 -11.67
N VAL A 46 8.61 -6.61 -10.51
CA VAL A 46 7.64 -5.74 -9.85
C VAL A 46 7.88 -4.34 -10.35
N VAL A 47 6.85 -3.75 -10.91
CA VAL A 47 6.90 -2.40 -11.48
C VAL A 47 5.87 -1.54 -10.76
N GLU A 48 6.33 -0.42 -10.26
CA GLU A 48 5.50 0.59 -9.63
C GLU A 48 5.04 1.60 -10.66
N LEU A 49 3.74 1.82 -10.69
CA LEU A 49 3.07 2.84 -11.49
C LEU A 49 2.67 4.00 -10.59
N PRO A 50 2.54 5.23 -11.13
CA PRO A 50 1.87 6.30 -10.38
C PRO A 50 0.39 5.95 -10.10
N PRO A 51 -0.17 6.26 -8.92
CA PRO A 51 0.45 6.97 -7.80
C PRO A 51 1.41 6.13 -6.92
N LYS A 52 1.30 4.84 -6.74
CA LYS A 52 2.25 3.93 -6.04
C LYS A 52 1.91 2.45 -6.31
N ARG A 53 1.09 2.18 -7.30
CA ARG A 53 0.57 0.85 -7.60
C ARG A 53 1.66 -0.11 -8.08
N LYS A 54 1.77 -1.26 -7.44
CA LYS A 54 2.73 -2.32 -7.82
C LYS A 54 2.04 -3.37 -8.70
N ILE A 55 2.58 -3.59 -9.89
CA ILE A 55 2.12 -4.62 -10.82
C ILE A 55 3.21 -5.64 -11.09
N PHE A 56 2.81 -6.84 -11.50
CA PHE A 56 3.72 -7.91 -11.91
C PHE A 56 3.84 -7.97 -13.43
N ILE A 57 5.08 -7.89 -13.95
CA ILE A 57 5.38 -8.11 -15.36
C ILE A 57 6.22 -9.39 -15.49
N PRO A 58 5.65 -10.48 -16.04
CA PRO A 58 6.40 -11.72 -16.25
C PRO A 58 7.56 -11.49 -17.21
N LEU A 59 8.71 -12.13 -16.97
CA LEU A 59 9.90 -11.99 -17.84
C LEU A 59 9.63 -12.39 -19.29
N SER A 60 8.66 -13.24 -19.56
CA SER A 60 8.22 -13.58 -20.92
C SER A 60 7.61 -12.40 -21.68
N ARG A 61 7.24 -11.33 -20.98
CA ARG A 61 6.73 -10.08 -21.57
C ARG A 61 7.75 -8.96 -21.58
N ILE A 62 9.02 -9.25 -21.32
CA ILE A 62 10.10 -8.28 -21.36
C ILE A 62 10.99 -8.59 -22.56
N ILE A 63 11.17 -7.60 -23.43
CA ILE A 63 12.01 -7.71 -24.64
C ILE A 63 13.46 -7.42 -24.28
N GLU A 64 13.68 -6.39 -23.48
CA GLU A 64 15.01 -5.88 -23.17
C GLU A 64 15.10 -5.49 -21.69
N ILE A 65 16.20 -5.91 -21.07
CA ILE A 65 16.59 -5.47 -19.73
C ILE A 65 17.98 -4.88 -19.85
N SER A 66 18.09 -3.58 -19.60
CA SER A 66 19.38 -2.88 -19.54
C SER A 66 19.50 -2.10 -18.21
N ALA A 67 20.66 -1.54 -17.97
CA ALA A 67 20.87 -0.69 -16.79
C ALA A 67 20.13 0.66 -16.86
N GLU A 68 19.65 1.04 -18.03
CA GLU A 68 19.04 2.34 -18.32
C GLU A 68 17.53 2.24 -18.50
N GLN A 69 17.04 1.11 -19.04
CA GLN A 69 15.63 0.90 -19.33
C GLN A 69 15.24 -0.58 -19.35
N VAL A 70 13.97 -0.81 -19.13
CA VAL A 70 13.29 -2.10 -19.37
C VAL A 70 12.21 -1.87 -20.40
N VAL A 71 12.14 -2.71 -21.44
CA VAL A 71 11.13 -2.62 -22.50
C VAL A 71 10.22 -3.85 -22.41
N SER A 72 8.92 -3.64 -22.28
CA SER A 72 7.91 -4.69 -22.22
C SER A 72 7.23 -4.94 -23.56
N THR A 73 6.52 -6.06 -23.70
CA THR A 73 5.72 -6.41 -24.89
C THR A 73 4.22 -6.29 -24.62
N GLY A 74 3.47 -5.79 -25.59
CA GLY A 74 2.01 -5.87 -25.62
C GLY A 74 1.31 -5.09 -24.51
N VAL A 75 0.03 -5.36 -24.34
CA VAL A 75 -0.79 -4.75 -23.27
C VAL A 75 -0.38 -5.38 -21.93
N LEU A 76 0.02 -4.53 -20.99
CA LEU A 76 0.37 -4.95 -19.65
C LEU A 76 -0.91 -5.29 -18.86
N ASN A 77 -0.83 -6.37 -18.08
CA ASN A 77 -1.88 -6.66 -17.12
C ASN A 77 -1.69 -5.73 -15.92
N MET A 78 -2.62 -4.83 -15.72
CA MET A 78 -2.61 -3.83 -14.65
C MET A 78 -3.14 -4.39 -13.33
N ARG A 79 -3.28 -5.72 -13.20
CA ARG A 79 -3.66 -6.33 -11.93
C ARG A 79 -2.56 -6.13 -10.90
N ARG A 80 -2.99 -5.94 -9.66
CA ARG A 80 -2.10 -5.82 -8.51
C ARG A 80 -1.17 -7.04 -8.40
N LEU A 81 0.01 -6.80 -7.85
CA LEU A 81 0.96 -7.86 -7.56
C LEU A 81 0.35 -8.83 -6.52
N GLN A 82 0.30 -10.12 -6.89
CA GLN A 82 -0.03 -11.20 -5.97
C GLN A 82 1.08 -12.24 -6.04
N LEU A 83 1.70 -12.54 -4.89
CA LEU A 83 2.74 -13.55 -4.79
C LEU A 83 2.10 -14.94 -4.53
N HIS A 84 2.62 -15.96 -5.18
CA HIS A 84 2.29 -17.35 -4.84
C HIS A 84 3.11 -17.82 -3.64
N SER A 85 2.65 -18.87 -2.96
CA SER A 85 3.29 -19.41 -1.75
C SER A 85 4.76 -19.84 -1.93
N ASP A 86 5.18 -20.11 -3.18
CA ASP A 86 6.55 -20.47 -3.55
C ASP A 86 7.37 -19.27 -4.08
N GLU A 87 6.85 -18.07 -4.01
CA GLU A 87 7.45 -16.85 -4.53
C GLU A 87 7.80 -15.88 -3.40
N ILE A 88 8.81 -15.06 -3.63
CA ILE A 88 9.23 -13.97 -2.76
C ILE A 88 9.73 -12.79 -3.59
N LEU A 89 9.77 -11.61 -3.00
CA LEU A 89 10.43 -10.43 -3.53
C LEU A 89 11.94 -10.54 -3.30
N GLY A 90 12.72 -10.51 -4.38
CA GLY A 90 14.15 -10.80 -4.33
C GLY A 90 14.94 -9.84 -3.44
N LEU A 91 14.81 -8.53 -3.66
CA LEU A 91 15.52 -7.51 -2.88
C LEU A 91 14.93 -7.37 -1.49
N ALA A 92 13.60 -7.24 -1.37
CA ALA A 92 12.95 -7.05 -0.09
C ALA A 92 13.24 -8.19 0.89
N TYR A 93 13.30 -9.43 0.39
CA TYR A 93 13.50 -10.60 1.25
C TYR A 93 14.96 -10.97 1.49
N LEU A 94 15.82 -10.89 0.46
CA LEU A 94 17.20 -11.37 0.54
C LEU A 94 18.22 -10.29 0.83
N ARG A 95 17.96 -9.03 0.54
CA ARG A 95 18.86 -7.94 0.87
C ARG A 95 18.98 -7.81 2.40
N ASN A 96 20.18 -7.59 2.87
CA ASN A 96 20.54 -7.55 4.30
C ASN A 96 20.47 -8.92 5.03
N THR A 97 20.02 -10.00 4.38
CA THR A 97 20.08 -11.34 4.97
C THR A 97 21.51 -11.78 5.22
N THR A 98 21.73 -12.36 6.40
CA THR A 98 23.01 -12.91 6.78
C THR A 98 23.17 -14.33 6.28
N ILE A 99 24.23 -14.58 5.51
CA ILE A 99 24.53 -15.89 4.92
C ILE A 99 25.92 -16.39 5.36
N ALA A 100 26.11 -17.70 5.28
CA ALA A 100 27.43 -18.32 5.29
C ALA A 100 27.82 -18.72 3.85
N ILE A 101 29.11 -18.65 3.56
CA ILE A 101 29.64 -19.09 2.27
C ILE A 101 30.31 -20.44 2.48
N GLN A 102 30.18 -21.35 1.53
CA GLN A 102 30.85 -22.63 1.58
C GLN A 102 32.37 -22.39 1.68
N ASN A 103 33.00 -22.99 2.67
CA ASN A 103 34.44 -22.82 2.99
C ASN A 103 34.86 -21.46 3.57
N ASN A 104 33.93 -20.59 3.97
CA ASN A 104 34.23 -19.36 4.69
C ASN A 104 33.43 -19.29 6.01
N PRO A 105 34.07 -19.32 7.19
CA PRO A 105 33.35 -19.30 8.47
C PRO A 105 32.76 -17.92 8.81
N ILE A 106 33.10 -16.88 8.04
CA ILE A 106 32.68 -15.51 8.32
C ILE A 106 31.27 -15.30 7.75
N LYS A 107 30.34 -14.94 8.60
CA LYS A 107 28.99 -14.51 8.18
C LYS A 107 29.07 -13.22 7.36
N GLN A 108 28.31 -13.17 6.28
CA GLN A 108 28.27 -12.01 5.37
C GLN A 108 26.81 -11.61 5.13
N LYS A 109 26.60 -10.31 4.82
CA LYS A 109 25.28 -9.81 4.46
C LYS A 109 25.14 -9.68 2.94
N ILE A 110 24.02 -10.10 2.40
CA ILE A 110 23.65 -9.87 1.00
C ILE A 110 23.36 -8.38 0.81
N VAL A 111 24.01 -7.78 -0.18
CA VAL A 111 23.83 -6.37 -0.56
C VAL A 111 23.01 -6.28 -1.84
N ASP A 112 23.24 -7.20 -2.79
CA ASP A 112 22.55 -7.24 -4.07
C ASP A 112 22.50 -8.66 -4.65
N LEU A 113 21.59 -8.86 -5.61
CA LEU A 113 21.37 -10.13 -6.30
C LEU A 113 21.70 -9.95 -7.78
N ALA A 114 22.45 -10.89 -8.35
CA ALA A 114 22.73 -10.94 -9.78
C ALA A 114 21.87 -12.00 -10.45
N MET A 115 21.03 -11.59 -11.40
CA MET A 115 20.27 -12.51 -12.24
C MET A 115 20.96 -12.70 -13.60
N GLY A 116 20.83 -13.89 -14.14
CA GLY A 116 21.35 -14.25 -15.46
C GLY A 116 20.40 -15.14 -16.23
N TYR A 117 20.46 -15.05 -17.56
CA TYR A 117 19.68 -15.89 -18.46
C TYR A 117 20.45 -17.14 -18.84
N ASP A 118 19.89 -18.30 -18.52
CA ASP A 118 20.44 -19.57 -18.96
C ASP A 118 19.86 -19.95 -20.34
N THR A 119 20.72 -19.99 -21.34
CA THR A 119 20.33 -20.31 -22.72
C THR A 119 19.89 -21.74 -22.93
N LYS A 120 20.25 -22.67 -22.01
CA LYS A 120 19.87 -24.09 -22.09
C LYS A 120 18.47 -24.33 -21.55
N SER A 121 18.19 -23.79 -20.36
CA SER A 121 16.86 -23.91 -19.74
C SER A 121 15.87 -22.84 -20.24
N LYS A 122 16.37 -21.81 -20.94
CA LYS A 122 15.60 -20.62 -21.38
C LYS A 122 14.92 -19.91 -20.21
N GLU A 123 15.56 -19.86 -19.08
CA GLU A 123 15.03 -19.28 -17.86
C GLU A 123 16.00 -18.27 -17.24
N TRP A 124 15.44 -17.28 -16.57
CA TRP A 124 16.19 -16.36 -15.74
C TRP A 124 16.31 -16.93 -14.33
N SER A 125 17.50 -16.85 -13.75
CA SER A 125 17.74 -17.28 -12.38
C SER A 125 18.72 -16.37 -11.66
N ILE A 126 18.70 -16.38 -10.32
CA ILE A 126 19.72 -15.73 -9.51
C ILE A 126 20.99 -16.56 -9.58
N THR A 127 22.00 -16.03 -10.25
CA THR A 127 23.27 -16.75 -10.47
C THR A 127 24.29 -16.49 -9.38
N SER A 128 24.24 -15.31 -8.76
CA SER A 128 25.23 -14.89 -7.77
C SER A 128 24.63 -13.86 -6.80
N VAL A 129 25.23 -13.74 -5.63
CA VAL A 129 24.92 -12.68 -4.66
C VAL A 129 26.13 -11.78 -4.45
N PHE A 130 25.88 -10.50 -4.28
CA PHE A 130 26.90 -9.54 -3.91
C PHE A 130 26.85 -9.33 -2.40
N VAL A 131 27.95 -9.59 -1.72
CA VAL A 131 27.98 -9.68 -0.26
C VAL A 131 28.99 -8.73 0.36
N LYS A 132 28.70 -8.29 1.57
CA LYS A 132 29.57 -7.47 2.41
C LYS A 132 29.90 -8.24 3.69
N GLY A 133 31.18 -8.31 4.04
CA GLY A 133 31.61 -8.96 5.28
C GLY A 133 31.14 -8.19 6.52
N ILE A 134 30.70 -8.93 7.54
CA ILE A 134 30.36 -8.38 8.86
C ILE A 134 31.63 -8.46 9.70
N ASN A 135 32.39 -7.35 9.80
CA ASN A 135 33.56 -7.27 10.69
C ASN A 135 33.20 -6.49 11.94
N SER A 136 33.48 -7.10 13.10
CA SER A 136 33.35 -6.47 14.42
C SER A 136 34.49 -5.48 14.73
N ASN A 137 35.53 -5.37 13.90
CA ASN A 137 36.65 -4.45 14.09
C ASN A 137 36.61 -3.30 13.09
N PHE A 138 36.50 -2.08 13.60
CA PHE A 138 36.35 -0.79 12.94
C PHE A 138 37.45 -0.37 11.94
N MET A 139 38.49 -1.16 11.73
CA MET A 139 39.68 -0.76 10.99
C MET A 139 40.03 -1.54 9.71
N ARG A 140 39.21 -2.45 9.23
CA ARG A 140 39.45 -3.08 7.90
C ARG A 140 38.26 -2.86 6.96
N ARG A 141 38.53 -2.19 5.84
CA ARG A 141 37.61 -2.18 4.70
C ARG A 141 37.30 -3.62 4.31
N THR A 142 36.05 -4.02 4.46
CA THR A 142 35.56 -5.31 3.94
C THR A 142 35.36 -5.17 2.47
N ASP A 143 36.12 -5.91 1.66
CA ASP A 143 35.89 -5.96 0.23
C ASP A 143 34.56 -6.64 -0.06
N ASN A 144 33.74 -5.95 -0.85
CA ASN A 144 32.49 -6.51 -1.36
C ASN A 144 32.84 -7.59 -2.39
N THR A 145 32.28 -8.79 -2.24
CA THR A 145 32.62 -9.93 -3.09
C THR A 145 31.38 -10.49 -3.76
N LEU A 146 31.52 -10.88 -5.04
CA LEU A 146 30.49 -11.60 -5.77
C LEU A 146 30.66 -13.10 -5.52
N VAL A 147 29.61 -13.74 -4.98
CA VAL A 147 29.60 -15.14 -4.62
C VAL A 147 28.59 -15.89 -5.49
N PRO A 148 28.98 -17.00 -6.16
CA PRO A 148 28.05 -17.85 -6.89
C PRO A 148 26.95 -18.36 -5.96
N TRP A 149 25.70 -18.46 -6.48
CA TRP A 149 24.57 -18.96 -5.68
C TRP A 149 24.84 -20.34 -5.09
N SER A 150 25.53 -21.21 -5.81
CA SER A 150 25.89 -22.57 -5.39
C SER A 150 26.77 -22.65 -4.12
N GLU A 151 27.43 -21.56 -3.77
CA GLU A 151 28.29 -21.47 -2.58
C GLU A 151 27.58 -20.83 -1.38
N VAL A 152 26.37 -20.30 -1.59
CA VAL A 152 25.57 -19.65 -0.55
C VAL A 152 24.90 -20.70 0.33
N LYS A 153 25.11 -20.57 1.64
CA LYS A 153 24.40 -21.33 2.67
C LYS A 153 23.56 -20.39 3.51
N PHE A 154 22.28 -20.56 3.45
CA PHE A 154 21.36 -19.90 4.35
C PHE A 154 21.36 -20.60 5.69
N GLY A 155 21.20 -19.88 6.78
CA GLY A 155 20.93 -20.46 8.09
C GLY A 155 19.56 -21.17 8.09
N ASP A 156 19.31 -22.00 9.10
CA ASP A 156 18.07 -22.80 9.20
C ASP A 156 16.78 -21.99 9.08
N LYS A 157 16.85 -20.68 9.37
CA LYS A 157 15.72 -19.73 9.22
C LYS A 157 15.22 -19.54 7.78
N LEU A 158 16.02 -19.80 6.75
CA LEU A 158 15.58 -19.64 5.35
C LEU A 158 15.12 -20.96 4.70
N ASN A 159 15.42 -22.09 5.33
CA ASN A 159 15.05 -23.41 4.82
C ASN A 159 13.68 -23.90 5.33
N SER A 160 13.16 -23.27 6.36
CA SER A 160 11.79 -23.42 6.83
C SER A 160 11.12 -22.03 6.74
N SER A 161 9.98 -21.92 6.07
CA SER A 161 9.14 -20.75 6.29
C SER A 161 8.88 -20.65 7.78
N THR A 162 9.20 -19.51 8.38
CA THR A 162 8.92 -19.31 9.81
C THR A 162 7.41 -19.37 10.00
N GLU A 163 6.96 -19.77 11.18
CA GLU A 163 5.53 -19.75 11.52
C GLU A 163 4.92 -18.36 11.23
N ALA A 164 5.69 -17.31 11.52
CA ALA A 164 5.31 -15.93 11.24
C ALA A 164 5.09 -15.65 9.75
N GLU A 165 5.99 -16.06 8.86
CA GLU A 165 5.84 -15.88 7.41
C GLU A 165 4.61 -16.59 6.84
N ASN A 166 4.32 -17.81 7.35
CA ASN A 166 3.14 -18.54 6.92
C ASN A 166 1.84 -17.82 7.35
N ILE A 167 1.82 -17.30 8.58
CA ILE A 167 0.68 -16.56 9.10
C ILE A 167 0.55 -15.22 8.36
N ALA A 168 1.64 -14.51 8.11
CA ALA A 168 1.63 -13.27 7.33
C ALA A 168 1.05 -13.48 5.93
N LEU A 169 1.44 -14.57 5.26
CA LEU A 169 0.88 -14.94 3.96
C LEU A 169 -0.63 -15.28 4.03
N GLN A 170 -1.09 -15.88 5.13
CA GLN A 170 -2.52 -16.11 5.34
C GLN A 170 -3.27 -14.81 5.58
N ILE A 171 -2.72 -13.94 6.42
CA ILE A 171 -3.28 -12.61 6.74
C ILE A 171 -3.41 -11.76 5.48
N SER A 172 -2.41 -11.74 4.60
CA SER A 172 -2.45 -10.96 3.36
C SER A 172 -3.53 -11.41 2.35
N GLN A 173 -4.18 -12.55 2.59
CA GLN A 173 -5.29 -13.06 1.79
C GLN A 173 -6.66 -12.86 2.46
N MET A 174 -6.68 -12.36 3.70
CA MET A 174 -7.90 -12.11 4.45
C MET A 174 -8.41 -10.68 4.21
N ARG A 175 -9.65 -10.42 4.60
CA ARG A 175 -10.14 -9.05 4.74
C ARG A 175 -9.48 -8.42 5.97
N ALA A 176 -9.27 -7.12 5.96
CA ALA A 176 -8.60 -6.39 7.03
C ALA A 176 -9.16 -6.72 8.43
N ALA A 177 -10.48 -6.67 8.60
CA ALA A 177 -11.14 -7.00 9.86
C ALA A 177 -10.93 -8.46 10.32
N ASP A 178 -10.90 -9.43 9.40
CA ASP A 178 -10.63 -10.83 9.74
C ASP A 178 -9.14 -11.03 10.06
N ALA A 179 -8.27 -10.33 9.36
CA ALA A 179 -6.82 -10.32 9.57
C ALA A 179 -6.46 -9.74 10.94
N ALA A 180 -7.06 -8.61 11.33
CA ALA A 180 -6.90 -8.00 12.65
C ALA A 180 -7.34 -8.95 13.77
N LYS A 181 -8.53 -9.54 13.66
CA LYS A 181 -9.01 -10.57 14.61
C LYS A 181 -8.03 -11.74 14.71
N HIS A 182 -7.51 -12.24 13.58
CA HIS A 182 -6.55 -13.32 13.58
C HIS A 182 -5.24 -12.91 14.27
N LEU A 183 -4.74 -11.71 13.97
CA LEU A 183 -3.53 -11.16 14.59
C LEU A 183 -3.66 -11.06 16.11
N LEU A 184 -4.82 -10.66 16.62
CA LEU A 184 -5.11 -10.57 18.06
C LEU A 184 -5.12 -11.94 18.77
N THR A 185 -5.35 -13.04 18.07
CA THR A 185 -5.28 -14.39 18.66
C THR A 185 -3.84 -14.85 18.93
N LEU A 186 -2.85 -14.21 18.30
CA LEU A 186 -1.45 -14.56 18.44
C LEU A 186 -0.85 -14.01 19.74
N ASN A 187 0.16 -14.69 20.27
CA ASN A 187 0.93 -14.11 21.38
C ASN A 187 1.74 -12.90 20.90
N THR A 188 2.11 -12.01 21.82
CA THR A 188 2.75 -10.71 21.51
C THR A 188 4.00 -10.82 20.62
N GLU A 189 4.86 -11.82 20.84
CA GLU A 189 6.10 -11.97 20.06
C GLU A 189 5.82 -12.47 18.64
N LEU A 190 4.89 -13.41 18.47
CA LEU A 190 4.49 -13.92 17.17
C LEU A 190 3.71 -12.87 16.39
N ARG A 191 2.80 -12.12 17.06
CA ARG A 191 2.09 -10.98 16.50
C ARG A 191 3.06 -9.97 15.90
N TRP A 192 4.09 -9.60 16.67
CA TRP A 192 5.13 -8.69 16.21
C TRP A 192 5.90 -9.24 15.00
N SER A 193 6.33 -10.52 15.06
CA SER A 193 7.06 -11.13 13.96
C SER A 193 6.21 -11.18 12.67
N VAL A 194 4.93 -11.48 12.78
CA VAL A 194 3.97 -11.49 11.67
C VAL A 194 3.82 -10.07 11.09
N SER A 195 3.65 -9.07 11.94
CA SER A 195 3.52 -7.67 11.50
C SER A 195 4.76 -7.16 10.77
N GLN A 196 5.95 -7.68 11.11
CA GLN A 196 7.17 -7.35 10.38
C GLN A 196 7.25 -7.99 8.98
N ASP A 197 6.58 -9.12 8.77
CA ASP A 197 6.58 -9.85 7.51
C ASP A 197 5.45 -9.41 6.56
N LEU A 198 4.48 -8.61 7.01
CA LEU A 198 3.44 -7.99 6.19
C LEU A 198 4.02 -6.83 5.36
N ASP A 199 3.49 -6.59 4.16
CA ASP A 199 3.71 -5.34 3.43
C ASP A 199 2.96 -4.18 4.09
N ASP A 200 3.39 -2.96 3.81
CA ASP A 200 2.94 -1.77 4.55
C ASP A 200 1.45 -1.50 4.32
N GLU A 201 0.93 -1.75 3.13
CA GLU A 201 -0.48 -1.62 2.81
C GLU A 201 -1.37 -2.65 3.54
N THR A 202 -0.98 -3.94 3.54
CA THR A 202 -1.70 -4.95 4.32
C THR A 202 -1.65 -4.63 5.82
N LEU A 203 -0.50 -4.13 6.30
CA LEU A 203 -0.33 -3.75 7.70
C LEU A 203 -1.18 -2.54 8.06
N ALA A 204 -1.27 -1.52 7.19
CA ALA A 204 -2.14 -0.36 7.35
C ALA A 204 -3.59 -0.80 7.55
N GLY A 205 -4.17 -1.53 6.59
CA GLY A 205 -5.55 -2.00 6.71
C GLY A 205 -5.80 -2.92 7.92
N VAL A 206 -4.78 -3.66 8.39
CA VAL A 206 -4.91 -4.43 9.64
C VAL A 206 -4.92 -3.51 10.86
N ILE A 207 -4.09 -2.46 10.88
CA ILE A 207 -4.01 -1.51 12.01
C ILE A 207 -5.31 -0.73 12.15
N GLU A 208 -5.94 -0.29 11.07
CA GLU A 208 -7.23 0.41 11.06
C GLU A 208 -8.32 -0.38 11.80
N GLU A 209 -8.26 -1.71 11.70
CA GLU A 209 -9.24 -2.62 12.31
C GLU A 209 -8.86 -3.12 13.71
N LEU A 210 -7.71 -2.69 14.26
CA LEU A 210 -7.30 -3.04 15.63
C LEU A 210 -7.95 -2.13 16.65
N PRO A 211 -8.15 -2.63 17.92
CA PRO A 211 -8.46 -1.76 19.05
C PRO A 211 -7.36 -0.70 19.28
N GLU A 212 -7.75 0.44 19.84
CA GLU A 212 -6.88 1.61 20.06
C GLU A 212 -5.54 1.25 20.74
N ASP A 213 -5.59 0.56 21.88
CA ASP A 213 -4.38 0.14 22.62
C ASP A 213 -3.43 -0.74 21.78
N ASP A 214 -3.99 -1.63 20.94
CA ASP A 214 -3.23 -2.55 20.10
C ASP A 214 -2.62 -1.81 18.87
N ARG A 215 -3.34 -0.86 18.27
CA ARG A 215 -2.86 -0.08 17.13
C ARG A 215 -1.73 0.88 17.54
N VAL A 216 -1.88 1.58 18.65
CA VAL A 216 -0.83 2.45 19.24
C VAL A 216 0.41 1.64 19.61
N ALA A 217 0.23 0.47 20.26
CA ALA A 217 1.35 -0.39 20.63
C ALA A 217 2.09 -0.94 19.42
N LEU A 218 1.38 -1.24 18.33
CA LEU A 218 1.98 -1.81 17.13
C LEU A 218 2.75 -0.76 16.34
N ILE A 219 2.15 0.40 16.05
CA ILE A 219 2.79 1.48 15.31
C ILE A 219 4.00 2.04 16.07
N GLY A 220 3.88 2.22 17.38
CA GLY A 220 4.98 2.73 18.23
C GLY A 220 6.17 1.78 18.37
N ARG A 221 6.05 0.51 17.92
CA ARG A 221 7.13 -0.47 17.92
C ARG A 221 7.85 -0.57 16.57
N LEU A 222 7.28 -0.02 15.50
CA LEU A 222 7.91 0.03 14.19
C LEU A 222 9.09 1.01 14.19
N GLU A 223 10.02 0.83 13.25
CA GLU A 223 11.00 1.87 12.94
C GLU A 223 10.29 3.10 12.38
N GLU A 224 10.74 4.31 12.74
CA GLU A 224 10.09 5.58 12.38
C GLU A 224 9.74 5.70 10.90
N THR A 225 10.69 5.34 10.02
CA THR A 225 10.46 5.37 8.57
C THR A 225 9.35 4.42 8.13
N ARG A 226 9.29 3.22 8.71
CA ARG A 226 8.26 2.25 8.38
C ARG A 226 6.90 2.62 8.97
N ALA A 227 6.89 3.22 10.16
CA ALA A 227 5.66 3.73 10.76
C ALA A 227 5.02 4.81 9.85
N VAL A 228 5.86 5.68 9.28
CA VAL A 228 5.44 6.69 8.31
C VAL A 228 4.92 6.04 7.03
N ASP A 229 5.66 5.09 6.43
CA ASP A 229 5.22 4.37 5.23
C ASP A 229 3.85 3.69 5.44
N VAL A 230 3.60 3.13 6.63
CA VAL A 230 2.31 2.51 6.98
C VAL A 230 1.21 3.56 7.15
N LEU A 231 1.49 4.68 7.82
CA LEU A 231 0.52 5.78 7.98
C LEU A 231 0.12 6.41 6.64
N GLU A 232 1.05 6.48 5.68
CA GLU A 232 0.79 6.99 4.32
C GLU A 232 -0.06 6.02 3.45
N GLU A 233 -0.13 4.73 3.84
CA GLU A 233 -0.98 3.73 3.18
C GLU A 233 -2.36 3.58 3.87
N MET A 234 -2.60 4.23 5.02
CA MET A 234 -3.90 4.23 5.73
C MET A 234 -4.90 5.18 5.08
N ASP A 235 -6.19 4.95 5.35
CA ASP A 235 -7.21 5.96 5.08
C ASP A 235 -6.91 7.23 5.89
N PRO A 236 -7.02 8.44 5.29
CA PRO A 236 -6.55 9.67 5.94
C PRO A 236 -7.19 10.00 7.29
N ASP A 237 -8.46 9.67 7.48
CA ASP A 237 -9.18 9.82 8.75
C ASP A 237 -8.66 8.84 9.81
N ASP A 238 -8.48 7.57 9.48
CA ASP A 238 -7.89 6.55 10.36
C ASP A 238 -6.45 6.90 10.76
N ALA A 239 -5.65 7.40 9.80
CA ALA A 239 -4.30 7.88 10.08
C ALA A 239 -4.29 9.10 11.00
N ALA A 240 -5.23 10.05 10.84
CA ALA A 240 -5.37 11.20 11.71
C ALA A 240 -5.79 10.78 13.14
N ASP A 241 -6.74 9.86 13.25
CA ASP A 241 -7.18 9.31 14.53
C ASP A 241 -6.02 8.64 15.26
N LEU A 242 -5.27 7.75 14.58
CA LEU A 242 -4.11 7.11 15.16
C LEU A 242 -3.03 8.11 15.59
N LEU A 243 -2.77 9.14 14.81
CA LEU A 243 -1.83 10.20 15.17
C LEU A 243 -2.29 10.99 16.41
N SER A 244 -3.61 11.18 16.60
CA SER A 244 -4.17 11.86 17.78
C SER A 244 -3.98 11.05 19.06
N GLU A 245 -3.92 9.72 18.97
CA GLU A 245 -3.71 8.79 20.08
C GLU A 245 -2.24 8.65 20.48
N LEU A 246 -1.32 9.00 19.58
CA LEU A 246 0.12 8.94 19.85
C LEU A 246 0.60 10.09 20.75
N PRO A 247 1.75 9.92 21.45
CA PRO A 247 2.40 11.03 22.11
C PRO A 247 2.67 12.19 21.13
N PRO A 248 2.38 13.45 21.50
CA PRO A 248 2.49 14.59 20.58
C PRO A 248 3.86 14.76 19.92
N GLU A 249 4.94 14.37 20.62
CA GLU A 249 6.31 14.41 20.06
C GLU A 249 6.49 13.35 18.96
N THR A 250 5.90 12.17 19.12
CA THR A 250 5.94 11.08 18.13
C THR A 250 5.12 11.46 16.90
N ALA A 251 3.89 11.94 17.09
CA ALA A 251 3.02 12.38 15.99
C ALA A 251 3.68 13.51 15.19
N ALA A 252 4.31 14.49 15.87
CA ALA A 252 5.03 15.55 15.18
C ALA A 252 6.21 15.02 14.35
N THR A 253 6.97 14.05 14.89
CA THR A 253 8.09 13.42 14.18
C THR A 253 7.61 12.70 12.92
N TYR A 254 6.51 11.93 13.02
CA TYR A 254 5.95 11.22 11.87
C TYR A 254 5.47 12.19 10.78
N LEU A 255 4.75 13.25 11.16
CA LEU A 255 4.31 14.30 10.24
C LEU A 255 5.47 15.10 9.58
N GLU A 256 6.66 15.13 10.19
CA GLU A 256 7.85 15.74 9.60
C GLU A 256 8.54 14.80 8.59
N LEU A 257 8.41 13.49 8.76
CA LEU A 257 9.01 12.48 7.90
C LEU A 257 8.13 12.09 6.71
N MET A 258 6.84 12.37 6.76
CA MET A 258 5.86 12.11 5.68
C MET A 258 6.12 12.93 4.43
N GLU A 259 5.58 12.48 3.30
CA GLU A 259 5.50 13.30 2.10
C GLU A 259 4.72 14.60 2.38
N PRO A 260 5.18 15.76 1.85
CA PRO A 260 4.61 17.05 2.24
C PRO A 260 3.10 17.18 1.99
N GLY A 261 2.56 16.51 0.96
CA GLY A 261 1.13 16.52 0.64
C GLY A 261 0.31 15.79 1.70
N ASP A 262 0.69 14.56 2.02
CA ASP A 262 0.02 13.71 3.00
C ASP A 262 0.08 14.34 4.40
N ALA A 263 1.26 14.87 4.76
CA ALA A 263 1.43 15.59 6.03
C ALA A 263 0.54 16.84 6.13
N GLU A 264 0.31 17.59 5.03
CA GLU A 264 -0.56 18.76 5.04
C GLU A 264 -2.03 18.36 5.24
N ASP A 265 -2.45 17.29 4.58
CA ASP A 265 -3.80 16.76 4.70
C ASP A 265 -4.09 16.24 6.11
N LEU A 266 -3.19 15.46 6.68
CA LEU A 266 -3.34 14.96 8.06
C LEU A 266 -3.30 16.10 9.09
N ARG A 267 -2.42 17.09 8.93
CA ARG A 267 -2.44 18.27 9.81
C ARG A 267 -3.77 19.01 9.75
N ARG A 268 -4.40 19.05 8.58
CA ARG A 268 -5.72 19.65 8.41
C ARG A 268 -6.78 18.83 9.14
N LEU A 269 -6.81 17.52 8.98
CA LEU A 269 -7.75 16.62 9.65
C LEU A 269 -7.61 16.73 11.18
N LEU A 270 -6.42 16.73 11.72
CA LEU A 270 -6.12 16.89 13.15
C LEU A 270 -6.60 18.23 13.75
N THR A 271 -7.03 19.19 12.94
CA THR A 271 -7.65 20.43 13.45
C THR A 271 -9.13 20.27 13.82
N TYR A 272 -9.77 19.21 13.37
CA TYR A 272 -11.18 18.95 13.63
C TYR A 272 -11.35 18.08 14.87
N GLY A 273 -12.52 18.15 15.48
CA GLY A 273 -12.84 17.28 16.64
C GLY A 273 -13.41 15.94 16.15
N ASP A 274 -13.09 14.87 16.84
CA ASP A 274 -13.38 13.47 16.49
C ASP A 274 -14.85 13.20 16.16
N TYR A 275 -15.80 13.81 16.87
CA TYR A 275 -17.24 13.65 16.67
C TYR A 275 -17.86 14.76 15.81
N THR A 276 -17.08 15.35 14.91
CA THR A 276 -17.55 16.32 13.92
C THR A 276 -17.41 15.76 12.50
N ALA A 277 -18.12 16.36 11.56
CA ALA A 277 -18.01 15.97 10.14
C ALA A 277 -16.57 16.03 9.63
N GLY A 278 -15.78 16.98 10.13
CA GLY A 278 -14.36 17.14 9.77
C GLY A 278 -13.46 16.06 10.36
N GLY A 279 -13.76 15.55 11.56
CA GLY A 279 -13.02 14.43 12.17
C GLY A 279 -13.38 13.06 11.57
N MET A 280 -14.62 12.90 11.08
CA MET A 280 -15.10 11.65 10.50
C MET A 280 -14.91 11.57 8.97
N MET A 281 -14.32 12.57 8.31
CA MET A 281 -14.21 12.60 6.85
C MET A 281 -12.86 12.11 6.37
N SER A 282 -12.86 11.30 5.33
CA SER A 282 -11.66 11.11 4.53
C SER A 282 -11.40 12.31 3.63
N SER A 283 -10.13 12.72 3.51
CA SER A 283 -9.70 13.83 2.64
C SER A 283 -9.46 13.40 1.19
N ASP A 284 -9.58 12.12 0.86
CA ASP A 284 -9.32 11.56 -0.47
C ASP A 284 -10.57 10.99 -1.17
N PRO A 285 -11.64 11.81 -1.40
CA PRO A 285 -12.81 11.39 -2.15
C PRO A 285 -12.50 11.31 -3.65
N VAL A 286 -13.26 10.49 -4.38
CA VAL A 286 -13.15 10.42 -5.85
C VAL A 286 -13.66 11.72 -6.48
N VAL A 287 -12.76 12.59 -6.91
CA VAL A 287 -13.07 13.95 -7.41
C VAL A 287 -12.79 14.08 -8.90
N LEU A 288 -13.71 14.68 -9.64
CA LEU A 288 -13.54 14.97 -11.06
C LEU A 288 -14.01 16.39 -11.41
N ALA A 289 -13.44 16.94 -12.49
CA ALA A 289 -13.88 18.19 -13.10
C ALA A 289 -15.18 17.99 -13.90
N PRO A 290 -16.01 19.02 -14.10
CA PRO A 290 -17.35 18.91 -14.71
C PRO A 290 -17.34 18.54 -16.20
N ASP A 291 -16.22 18.70 -16.88
CA ASP A 291 -15.98 18.33 -18.28
C ASP A 291 -15.47 16.89 -18.44
N ALA A 292 -15.16 16.20 -17.36
CA ALA A 292 -14.82 14.79 -17.39
C ALA A 292 -16.00 13.97 -17.95
N THR A 293 -15.67 12.84 -18.58
CA THR A 293 -16.67 11.95 -19.18
C THR A 293 -17.10 10.86 -18.21
N VAL A 294 -18.27 10.27 -18.46
CA VAL A 294 -18.75 9.08 -17.74
C VAL A 294 -17.72 7.94 -17.79
N ALA A 295 -17.01 7.78 -18.92
CA ALA A 295 -15.93 6.78 -19.02
C ALA A 295 -14.79 7.04 -18.04
N GLN A 296 -14.37 8.31 -17.86
CA GLN A 296 -13.34 8.69 -16.89
C GLN A 296 -13.83 8.49 -15.46
N ALA A 297 -15.08 8.84 -15.16
CA ALA A 297 -15.67 8.61 -13.85
C ALA A 297 -15.73 7.11 -13.50
N LEU A 298 -16.16 6.27 -14.46
CA LEU A 298 -16.17 4.82 -14.26
C LEU A 298 -14.76 4.22 -14.18
N ALA A 299 -13.75 4.86 -14.77
CA ALA A 299 -12.37 4.43 -14.62
C ALA A 299 -11.84 4.76 -13.22
N ALA A 300 -12.11 5.96 -12.72
CA ALA A 300 -11.70 6.41 -11.39
C ALA A 300 -12.27 5.49 -10.28
N VAL A 301 -13.57 5.21 -10.29
CA VAL A 301 -14.20 4.35 -9.27
C VAL A 301 -13.86 2.85 -9.39
N ARG A 302 -13.07 2.44 -10.39
CA ARG A 302 -12.61 1.06 -10.56
C ARG A 302 -11.26 0.79 -9.93
N GLU A 303 -10.62 1.77 -9.40
CA GLU A 303 -9.36 1.58 -8.68
C GLU A 303 -9.61 0.68 -7.48
N GLU A 304 -8.75 -0.34 -7.31
CA GLU A 304 -8.96 -1.41 -6.32
C GLU A 304 -8.75 -0.91 -4.88
N GLU A 305 -8.07 0.21 -4.72
CA GLU A 305 -7.71 0.85 -3.46
C GLU A 305 -8.85 1.68 -2.85
N ILE A 306 -9.86 2.04 -3.66
CA ILE A 306 -10.99 2.85 -3.19
C ILE A 306 -12.03 1.96 -2.49
N SER A 307 -12.44 2.36 -1.29
CA SER A 307 -13.47 1.64 -0.55
C SER A 307 -14.79 1.58 -1.33
N PRO A 308 -15.60 0.50 -1.20
CA PRO A 308 -16.89 0.40 -1.89
C PRO A 308 -17.84 1.55 -1.58
N ALA A 309 -17.77 2.14 -0.40
CA ALA A 309 -18.59 3.27 0.00
C ALA A 309 -18.13 4.54 -0.74
N MET A 310 -16.84 4.82 -0.79
CA MET A 310 -16.29 5.96 -1.51
C MET A 310 -16.50 5.82 -3.03
N ALA A 311 -16.34 4.62 -3.60
CA ALA A 311 -16.58 4.30 -5.01
C ALA A 311 -18.07 4.38 -5.41
N SER A 312 -19.00 4.56 -4.48
CA SER A 312 -20.44 4.63 -4.76
C SER A 312 -20.86 5.87 -5.56
N GLN A 313 -20.06 6.92 -5.53
CA GLN A 313 -20.28 8.19 -6.21
C GLN A 313 -18.99 8.93 -6.51
N VAL A 314 -19.06 9.87 -7.44
CA VAL A 314 -17.97 10.79 -7.78
C VAL A 314 -18.40 12.19 -7.40
N PHE A 315 -17.51 12.92 -6.75
CA PHE A 315 -17.70 14.30 -6.36
C PHE A 315 -17.22 15.21 -7.50
N VAL A 316 -18.07 16.13 -7.93
CA VAL A 316 -17.74 17.01 -9.05
C VAL A 316 -17.50 18.43 -8.55
N VAL A 317 -16.32 18.94 -8.89
CA VAL A 317 -15.86 20.24 -8.43
C VAL A 317 -15.30 21.07 -9.58
N ARG A 318 -15.24 22.38 -9.42
CA ARG A 318 -14.41 23.21 -10.29
C ARG A 318 -12.94 22.96 -9.93
N PRO A 319 -12.01 23.00 -10.90
CA PRO A 319 -10.58 22.91 -10.58
C PRO A 319 -10.12 23.99 -9.59
N PRO A 320 -9.15 23.70 -8.69
CA PRO A 320 -8.40 22.44 -8.61
C PRO A 320 -9.24 21.26 -8.08
N THR A 321 -8.82 20.03 -8.37
CA THR A 321 -9.49 18.79 -7.97
C THR A 321 -8.91 18.17 -6.69
N ASP A 322 -7.71 18.57 -6.31
CA ASP A 322 -7.08 18.14 -5.06
C ASP A 322 -7.72 18.86 -3.87
N THR A 323 -7.88 18.19 -2.74
CA THR A 323 -8.51 18.74 -1.53
C THR A 323 -7.55 19.67 -0.76
N PRO A 324 -7.99 20.88 -0.35
CA PRO A 324 -9.29 21.51 -0.57
C PRO A 324 -9.50 21.91 -2.04
N THR A 325 -10.56 21.39 -2.63
CA THR A 325 -10.82 21.52 -4.08
C THR A 325 -11.22 22.96 -4.48
N GLY A 326 -11.53 23.16 -5.75
CA GLY A 326 -12.36 24.27 -6.17
C GLY A 326 -13.80 24.09 -5.68
N ARG A 327 -14.71 24.93 -6.18
CA ARG A 327 -16.10 24.92 -5.71
C ARG A 327 -16.79 23.60 -6.02
N PHE A 328 -17.43 23.01 -5.02
CA PHE A 328 -18.29 21.83 -5.15
C PHE A 328 -19.51 22.14 -6.02
N LEU A 329 -19.87 21.21 -6.91
CA LEU A 329 -20.98 21.35 -7.87
C LEU A 329 -22.09 20.33 -7.67
N GLY A 330 -21.78 19.15 -7.14
CA GLY A 330 -22.71 18.04 -6.93
C GLY A 330 -22.01 16.71 -7.00
N VAL A 331 -22.79 15.64 -6.94
CA VAL A 331 -22.33 14.24 -7.01
C VAL A 331 -22.85 13.53 -8.25
N ALA A 332 -22.13 12.52 -8.72
CA ALA A 332 -22.60 11.62 -9.75
C ALA A 332 -22.57 10.19 -9.21
N HIS A 333 -23.74 9.63 -8.97
CA HIS A 333 -23.89 8.28 -8.42
C HIS A 333 -23.51 7.22 -9.45
N ILE A 334 -22.77 6.19 -9.02
CA ILE A 334 -22.32 5.08 -9.89
C ILE A 334 -23.46 4.42 -10.65
N GLN A 335 -24.64 4.26 -10.02
CA GLN A 335 -25.82 3.69 -10.66
C GLN A 335 -26.30 4.52 -11.84
N ARG A 336 -26.17 5.83 -11.80
CA ARG A 336 -26.50 6.73 -12.90
C ARG A 336 -25.44 6.66 -13.98
N LEU A 337 -24.15 6.69 -13.61
CA LEU A 337 -23.05 6.56 -14.55
C LEU A 337 -23.13 5.28 -15.39
N LEU A 338 -23.54 4.14 -14.78
CA LEU A 338 -23.71 2.85 -15.47
C LEU A 338 -24.85 2.85 -16.52
N ARG A 339 -25.75 3.82 -16.50
CA ARG A 339 -26.90 3.92 -17.43
C ARG A 339 -26.67 4.92 -18.55
N GLU A 340 -25.62 5.72 -18.44
CA GLU A 340 -25.31 6.79 -19.39
C GLU A 340 -24.29 6.33 -20.45
N THR A 341 -24.22 7.07 -21.54
CA THR A 341 -23.22 6.76 -22.57
C THR A 341 -21.81 7.19 -22.11
N PRO A 342 -20.76 6.42 -22.45
CA PRO A 342 -19.39 6.70 -21.97
C PRO A 342 -18.86 8.10 -22.32
N SER A 343 -19.33 8.70 -23.41
CA SER A 343 -18.90 10.03 -23.87
C SER A 343 -19.70 11.19 -23.27
N THR A 344 -20.74 10.92 -22.46
CA THR A 344 -21.51 11.96 -21.79
C THR A 344 -20.64 12.70 -20.78
N ALA A 345 -20.71 14.04 -20.78
CA ALA A 345 -20.03 14.84 -19.76
C ALA A 345 -20.68 14.62 -18.38
N ILE A 346 -19.88 14.49 -17.34
CA ILE A 346 -20.37 14.20 -15.98
C ILE A 346 -21.29 15.32 -15.46
N SER A 347 -21.08 16.56 -15.91
CA SER A 347 -21.94 17.71 -15.59
C SER A 347 -23.38 17.55 -16.03
N ALA A 348 -23.68 16.70 -17.03
CA ALA A 348 -25.05 16.42 -17.50
C ALA A 348 -25.81 15.42 -16.61
N VAL A 349 -25.10 14.73 -15.71
CA VAL A 349 -25.62 13.63 -14.87
C VAL A 349 -25.52 13.92 -13.37
N LEU A 350 -25.21 15.15 -13.02
CA LEU A 350 -25.05 15.58 -11.62
C LEU A 350 -26.37 15.46 -10.85
N ASP A 351 -26.24 15.04 -9.61
CA ASP A 351 -27.20 15.27 -8.55
C ASP A 351 -26.72 16.50 -7.75
N THR A 352 -27.54 17.54 -7.76
CA THR A 352 -27.30 18.81 -7.06
C THR A 352 -28.20 18.98 -5.84
N ASP A 353 -29.09 18.00 -5.58
CA ASP A 353 -30.05 18.07 -4.49
C ASP A 353 -29.42 17.65 -3.15
N LEU A 354 -28.30 16.94 -3.18
CA LEU A 354 -27.54 16.58 -1.99
C LEU A 354 -26.76 17.80 -1.49
N ALA A 355 -27.25 18.39 -0.40
CA ALA A 355 -26.55 19.51 0.26
C ALA A 355 -25.33 18.98 1.05
N PRO A 356 -24.15 19.58 0.87
CA PRO A 356 -22.97 19.25 1.69
C PRO A 356 -23.15 19.74 3.13
N VAL A 357 -22.36 19.19 4.05
CA VAL A 357 -22.25 19.67 5.44
C VAL A 357 -20.98 20.49 5.63
N CYS A 358 -20.95 21.32 6.69
CA CYS A 358 -19.71 21.98 7.09
C CYS A 358 -18.87 21.03 7.99
N PRO A 359 -17.53 21.21 8.08
CA PRO A 359 -16.68 20.37 8.93
C PRO A 359 -17.05 20.37 10.41
N GLY A 360 -17.67 21.44 10.91
CA GLY A 360 -18.13 21.53 12.31
C GLY A 360 -19.51 20.90 12.57
N ALA A 361 -20.17 20.27 11.58
CA ALA A 361 -21.42 19.56 11.80
C ALA A 361 -21.21 18.38 12.76
N THR A 362 -22.15 18.22 13.70
CA THR A 362 -22.05 17.18 14.75
C THR A 362 -22.38 15.79 14.21
N LEU A 363 -21.87 14.74 14.86
CA LEU A 363 -22.21 13.35 14.58
C LEU A 363 -23.73 13.14 14.47
N SER A 364 -24.54 13.76 15.37
CA SER A 364 -26.00 13.65 15.36
C SER A 364 -26.64 14.26 14.11
N GLU A 365 -26.11 15.41 13.62
CA GLU A 365 -26.57 16.06 12.40
C GLU A 365 -26.23 15.22 11.16
N VAL A 366 -25.00 14.70 11.09
CA VAL A 366 -24.54 13.83 10.02
C VAL A 366 -25.37 12.54 9.98
N THR A 367 -25.51 11.85 11.14
CA THR A 367 -26.32 10.62 11.25
C THR A 367 -27.76 10.83 10.75
N ARG A 368 -28.37 11.97 11.10
CA ARG A 368 -29.74 12.28 10.67
C ARG A 368 -29.83 12.43 9.14
N LEU A 369 -28.82 13.02 8.49
CA LEU A 369 -28.80 13.15 7.04
C LEU A 369 -28.65 11.80 6.36
N PHE A 370 -27.72 10.96 6.82
CA PHE A 370 -27.57 9.59 6.31
C PHE A 370 -28.87 8.80 6.40
N ALA A 371 -29.53 8.84 7.57
CA ALA A 371 -30.78 8.12 7.80
C ALA A 371 -31.95 8.70 6.98
N THR A 372 -32.03 10.03 6.80
CA THR A 372 -33.12 10.67 6.09
C THR A 372 -33.07 10.44 4.58
N TYR A 373 -31.87 10.47 4.02
CA TYR A 373 -31.66 10.42 2.57
C TYR A 373 -31.10 9.08 2.09
N ASN A 374 -30.89 8.11 2.99
CA ASN A 374 -30.26 6.80 2.70
C ASN A 374 -28.92 6.94 1.98
N LEU A 375 -28.06 7.80 2.52
CA LEU A 375 -26.79 8.11 1.92
C LEU A 375 -25.77 6.96 2.13
N VAL A 376 -24.83 6.85 1.21
CA VAL A 376 -23.64 6.00 1.31
C VAL A 376 -22.41 6.85 1.60
N ALA A 377 -22.34 8.05 1.02
CA ALA A 377 -21.32 9.03 1.32
C ALA A 377 -21.92 10.45 1.28
N LEU A 378 -21.34 11.37 2.07
CA LEU A 378 -21.80 12.74 2.25
C LEU A 378 -20.65 13.72 2.04
N PRO A 379 -20.76 14.70 1.11
CA PRO A 379 -19.72 15.70 0.90
C PRO A 379 -19.60 16.67 2.08
N VAL A 380 -18.38 17.00 2.43
CA VAL A 380 -18.02 18.03 3.42
C VAL A 380 -17.41 19.21 2.70
N THR A 381 -17.95 20.42 2.92
CA THR A 381 -17.43 21.65 2.28
C THR A 381 -17.13 22.72 3.32
N ASP A 382 -16.10 23.50 3.04
CA ASP A 382 -15.78 24.69 3.83
C ASP A 382 -16.74 25.86 3.57
N ASP A 383 -16.54 26.98 4.28
CA ASP A 383 -17.35 28.19 4.15
C ASP A 383 -17.28 28.84 2.74
N ALA A 384 -16.24 28.55 1.98
CA ALA A 384 -16.11 28.99 0.58
C ALA A 384 -16.81 28.05 -0.41
N GLY A 385 -17.40 26.94 0.06
CA GLY A 385 -18.06 25.92 -0.72
C GLY A 385 -17.08 25.04 -1.50
N ARG A 386 -15.85 24.89 -1.02
CA ARG A 386 -14.85 23.98 -1.54
C ARG A 386 -15.02 22.62 -0.87
N LEU A 387 -14.92 21.53 -1.60
CA LEU A 387 -14.91 20.19 -1.04
C LEU A 387 -13.60 19.99 -0.26
N VAL A 388 -13.70 19.60 0.99
CA VAL A 388 -12.57 19.33 1.89
C VAL A 388 -12.44 17.86 2.25
N GLY A 389 -13.49 17.07 1.99
CA GLY A 389 -13.54 15.64 2.21
C GLY A 389 -14.94 15.08 2.00
N ALA A 390 -15.10 13.81 2.32
CA ALA A 390 -16.39 13.11 2.32
C ALA A 390 -16.44 12.13 3.49
N ILE A 391 -17.64 11.97 4.08
CA ILE A 391 -17.90 10.99 5.14
C ILE A 391 -18.60 9.82 4.49
N THR A 392 -18.18 8.61 4.78
CA THR A 392 -18.87 7.40 4.32
C THR A 392 -19.78 6.82 5.41
N ALA A 393 -20.61 5.85 5.04
CA ALA A 393 -21.54 5.25 5.99
C ALA A 393 -20.85 4.34 7.00
N ASP A 394 -19.74 3.72 6.63
CA ASP A 394 -18.91 2.88 7.49
C ASP A 394 -18.20 3.72 8.56
N ASP A 395 -17.54 4.82 8.20
CA ASP A 395 -16.88 5.72 9.16
C ASP A 395 -17.90 6.28 10.17
N LEU A 396 -19.09 6.67 9.65
CA LEU A 396 -20.16 7.13 10.53
C LEU A 396 -20.61 6.04 11.53
N ILE A 397 -20.70 4.77 11.08
CA ILE A 397 -21.10 3.66 11.94
C ILE A 397 -20.05 3.41 13.02
N ASP A 398 -18.76 3.49 12.68
CA ASP A 398 -17.67 3.30 13.62
C ASP A 398 -17.74 4.33 14.76
N HIS A 399 -17.97 5.60 14.45
CA HIS A 399 -18.17 6.65 15.46
C HIS A 399 -19.49 6.55 16.25
N MET A 400 -20.45 5.76 15.78
CA MET A 400 -21.70 5.48 16.52
C MET A 400 -21.60 4.28 17.43
N LEU A 401 -20.66 3.38 17.22
CA LEU A 401 -20.42 2.21 18.05
C LEU A 401 -19.70 2.61 19.35
N PRO A 402 -19.80 1.80 20.43
CA PRO A 402 -18.97 2.01 21.62
C PRO A 402 -17.48 1.94 21.26
N GLU A 403 -16.63 2.78 21.86
CA GLU A 403 -15.17 2.81 21.61
C GLU A 403 -14.50 1.42 21.66
N ASN A 404 -15.01 0.53 22.50
CA ASN A 404 -14.47 -0.83 22.65
C ASN A 404 -15.23 -1.89 21.84
N TRP A 405 -15.99 -1.54 20.81
CA TRP A 405 -16.78 -2.53 20.06
C TRP A 405 -15.90 -3.59 19.36
N ARG A 406 -14.68 -3.23 18.96
CA ARG A 406 -13.69 -4.16 18.39
C ARG A 406 -13.12 -5.15 19.43
N GLU A 407 -13.23 -4.86 20.74
CA GLU A 407 -12.82 -5.75 21.83
C GLU A 407 -13.92 -6.73 22.25
N LEU A 408 -15.18 -6.42 21.95
CA LEU A 408 -16.33 -7.21 22.38
C LEU A 408 -16.28 -8.58 21.67
N LYS A 409 -15.97 -9.64 22.44
CA LYS A 409 -16.02 -11.02 21.95
C LYS A 409 -17.43 -11.34 21.47
N GLU A 410 -17.55 -11.86 20.24
CA GLU A 410 -18.78 -12.49 19.76
C GLU A 410 -19.16 -13.60 20.76
N GLY A 411 -20.14 -13.36 21.62
CA GLY A 411 -20.62 -14.40 22.55
C GLY A 411 -21.25 -13.94 23.85
N ALA A 412 -21.43 -12.66 24.08
CA ALA A 412 -22.08 -12.16 25.33
C ALA A 412 -23.54 -11.74 25.14
N ASN A 413 -24.27 -12.35 24.19
CA ASN A 413 -25.74 -12.24 24.11
C ASN A 413 -26.35 -13.64 23.97
N GLY A 414 -26.59 -14.28 25.10
CA GLY A 414 -27.46 -15.42 25.29
C GLY A 414 -28.63 -15.01 26.15
#